data_9cb48cae56e8ff3066938a245b12548d
#
_entry.id   9cb48cae56e8ff3066938a245b12548d
#
_cell.length_a   1.000
_cell.length_b   1.000
_cell.length_c   1.000
_cell.angle_alpha   90.00
_cell.angle_beta   90.00
_cell.angle_gamma   90.00
#
_symmetry.space_group_name_H-M   'P 1'
#
loop_
_entity.id
_entity.type
_entity.pdbx_description
1 polymer ?
#
loop_
_entity_poly.entity_id
_entity_poly.type
_entity_poly.pdbx_seq_one_letter_code
_entity_poly.pdbx_strand_id
1 'polypeptide(L)'
;MKRPFRICLQLFAVLICGVATAQTDIVQPNLGIPTKIAPAYFGPNAFPVPDMLDGRTSSELRLELYGDCFLGTDTGRVADDVTGDLFAKLTIPLFTSKVNLTVWMPVFEYFYTSSEVNALRRLPTTNGVDLQGFDSGDLYVSADVRILNQEKHYIDMTARAVLKTASANQYAKGRCYDAPGYFFDAAFGRGFQLGADHNLRLAVSGGFLCWQTDNGRQNDAVMYGAMLAYSYKNFTIDTCFGGYVGWENDGDRPMTLKSNISYRIGDLSLRLGHQVGFKDWPYHQIRIGATYMFDILNNRNNK
;
A
#
# COMPACT_ATOMS: atom_id res chain seq x y z
N MET A 1 -14.01 -25.55 6.84
CA MET A 1 -13.45 -24.22 7.16
C MET A 1 -13.55 -23.99 8.66
N LYS A 2 -12.43 -23.77 9.36
CA LYS A 2 -12.42 -23.56 10.82
C LYS A 2 -13.13 -22.25 11.18
N ARG A 3 -13.77 -22.20 12.36
CA ARG A 3 -14.53 -21.03 12.85
C ARG A 3 -13.79 -19.68 12.68
N PRO A 4 -12.48 -19.53 13.01
CA PRO A 4 -11.77 -18.25 12.88
C PRO A 4 -11.65 -17.77 11.43
N PHE A 5 -11.49 -18.67 10.46
CA PHE A 5 -11.46 -18.29 9.04
C PHE A 5 -12.78 -17.67 8.58
N ARG A 6 -13.92 -18.24 9.02
CA ARG A 6 -15.25 -17.68 8.69
C ARG A 6 -15.45 -16.30 9.30
N ILE A 7 -15.00 -16.11 10.55
CA ILE A 7 -15.12 -14.81 11.24
C ILE A 7 -14.28 -13.75 10.54
N CYS A 8 -13.01 -14.03 10.18
CA CYS A 8 -12.17 -13.08 9.48
C CYS A 8 -12.70 -12.75 8.08
N LEU A 9 -13.20 -13.75 7.33
CA LEU A 9 -13.78 -13.53 6.02
C LEU A 9 -15.09 -12.72 6.12
N GLN A 10 -15.90 -12.96 7.15
CA GLN A 10 -17.12 -12.20 7.40
C GLN A 10 -16.83 -10.76 7.82
N LEU A 11 -15.86 -10.53 8.72
CA LEU A 11 -15.44 -9.19 9.13
C LEU A 11 -14.89 -8.40 7.94
N PHE A 12 -14.08 -9.04 7.10
CA PHE A 12 -13.52 -8.41 5.90
C PHE A 12 -14.62 -8.12 4.85
N ALA A 13 -15.58 -9.04 4.68
CA ALA A 13 -16.73 -8.82 3.81
C ALA A 13 -17.63 -7.68 4.32
N VAL A 14 -17.84 -7.56 5.63
CA VAL A 14 -18.59 -6.45 6.24
C VAL A 14 -17.86 -5.12 6.04
N LEU A 15 -16.53 -5.09 6.19
CA LEU A 15 -15.72 -3.91 5.92
C LEU A 15 -15.83 -3.48 4.44
N ILE A 16 -15.73 -4.42 3.51
CA ILE A 16 -15.88 -4.14 2.07
C ILE A 16 -17.30 -3.69 1.74
N CYS A 17 -18.34 -4.35 2.26
CA CYS A 17 -19.73 -3.97 2.01
C CYS A 17 -20.07 -2.61 2.63
N GLY A 18 -19.49 -2.26 3.78
CA GLY A 18 -19.71 -0.96 4.40
C GLY A 18 -19.13 0.20 3.58
N VAL A 19 -18.07 -0.06 2.81
CA VAL A 19 -17.47 0.94 1.91
C VAL A 19 -18.19 1.03 0.57
N ALA A 20 -18.70 -0.09 0.05
CA ALA A 20 -19.42 -0.13 -1.23
C ALA A 20 -20.76 0.65 -1.22
N THR A 21 -21.34 0.90 -0.04
CA THR A 21 -22.58 1.71 0.08
C THR A 21 -22.33 3.22 0.05
N ALA A 22 -21.08 3.67 0.07
CA ALA A 22 -20.73 5.10 -0.04
C ALA A 22 -20.74 5.64 -1.48
N GLN A 23 -20.94 4.78 -2.48
CA GLN A 23 -21.02 5.15 -3.88
C GLN A 23 -22.45 5.59 -4.26
N THR A 24 -22.93 6.68 -3.72
CA THR A 24 -24.11 7.36 -4.24
C THR A 24 -23.71 8.71 -4.81
N ASP A 25 -23.98 8.85 -6.10
CA ASP A 25 -23.94 10.08 -6.90
C ASP A 25 -22.58 10.54 -7.41
N ILE A 26 -22.10 9.82 -8.40
CA ILE A 26 -21.10 10.34 -9.36
C ILE A 26 -21.83 11.29 -10.33
N VAL A 27 -22.39 12.37 -9.85
CA VAL A 27 -22.62 13.55 -10.67
C VAL A 27 -21.63 14.59 -10.14
N GLN A 28 -20.51 14.69 -10.79
CA GLN A 28 -19.52 15.73 -10.56
C GLN A 28 -19.98 17.03 -11.23
N PRO A 29 -20.73 17.92 -10.59
CA PRO A 29 -20.94 19.24 -11.16
C PRO A 29 -19.68 20.04 -10.85
N ASN A 30 -18.84 20.33 -11.84
CA ASN A 30 -17.87 21.44 -11.86
C ASN A 30 -17.16 21.82 -10.54
N LEU A 31 -16.98 20.87 -9.65
CA LEU A 31 -16.10 21.02 -8.49
C LEU A 31 -14.69 21.08 -9.07
N GLY A 32 -14.02 22.21 -8.89
CA GLY A 32 -12.74 22.51 -9.49
C GLY A 32 -11.81 21.31 -9.51
N ILE A 33 -11.54 20.82 -10.72
CA ILE A 33 -10.60 19.71 -10.93
C ILE A 33 -9.22 20.21 -10.53
N PRO A 34 -8.45 19.47 -9.71
CA PRO A 34 -7.07 19.84 -9.44
C PRO A 34 -6.31 20.05 -10.73
N THR A 35 -5.62 21.15 -10.86
CA THR A 35 -4.89 21.48 -12.08
C THR A 35 -3.70 20.55 -12.32
N LYS A 36 -3.31 19.80 -11.29
CA LYS A 36 -2.20 18.86 -11.31
C LYS A 36 -2.57 17.56 -10.63
N ILE A 37 -2.39 16.46 -11.34
CA ILE A 37 -2.78 15.11 -10.91
C ILE A 37 -1.48 14.27 -10.81
N ALA A 38 -0.81 14.39 -9.68
CA ALA A 38 0.42 13.67 -9.43
C ALA A 38 0.63 13.47 -7.92
N PRO A 39 1.44 12.49 -7.48
CA PRO A 39 1.68 12.19 -6.07
C PRO A 39 2.08 13.39 -5.22
N ALA A 40 2.85 14.34 -5.79
CA ALA A 40 3.29 15.54 -5.10
C ALA A 40 2.15 16.50 -4.73
N TYR A 41 0.97 16.39 -5.36
CA TYR A 41 -0.13 17.35 -5.22
C TYR A 41 -1.37 16.74 -4.56
N PHE A 42 -1.35 15.45 -4.25
CA PHE A 42 -2.46 14.72 -3.66
C PHE A 42 -2.14 14.21 -2.26
N GLY A 43 -3.16 13.74 -1.56
CA GLY A 43 -3.02 13.06 -0.29
C GLY A 43 -2.17 11.78 -0.38
N PRO A 44 -1.67 11.27 0.74
CA PRO A 44 -0.67 10.20 0.74
C PRO A 44 -1.14 8.88 0.13
N ASN A 45 -2.47 8.64 0.10
CA ASN A 45 -3.08 7.41 -0.39
C ASN A 45 -3.58 7.49 -1.84
N ALA A 46 -3.51 8.66 -2.50
CA ALA A 46 -4.02 8.83 -3.86
C ALA A 46 -3.19 8.06 -4.90
N PHE A 47 -1.87 8.27 -4.87
CA PHE A 47 -0.89 7.66 -5.76
C PHE A 47 0.29 7.11 -4.94
N PRO A 48 0.05 6.08 -4.13
CA PRO A 48 1.08 5.57 -3.23
C PRO A 48 2.23 4.93 -4.02
N VAL A 49 3.44 4.96 -3.44
CA VAL A 49 4.52 4.09 -3.91
C VAL A 49 4.15 2.67 -3.51
N PRO A 50 3.99 1.73 -4.47
CA PRO A 50 3.60 0.36 -4.15
C PRO A 50 4.57 -0.34 -3.21
N ASP A 51 4.03 -1.10 -2.25
CA ASP A 51 4.86 -1.95 -1.39
C ASP A 51 5.61 -2.98 -2.22
N MET A 52 6.91 -3.09 -1.98
CA MET A 52 7.77 -4.05 -2.66
C MET A 52 7.54 -5.47 -2.14
N LEU A 53 7.52 -6.45 -3.04
CA LEU A 53 7.62 -7.87 -2.68
C LEU A 53 9.09 -8.26 -2.45
N ASP A 54 9.29 -9.30 -1.65
CA ASP A 54 10.62 -9.83 -1.35
C ASP A 54 11.01 -11.07 -2.19
N GLY A 55 10.22 -11.37 -3.23
CA GLY A 55 10.38 -12.53 -4.11
C GLY A 55 9.71 -13.82 -3.61
N ARG A 56 9.08 -13.80 -2.41
CA ARG A 56 8.36 -14.95 -1.85
C ARG A 56 6.85 -14.73 -1.84
N THR A 57 6.13 -15.84 -1.86
CA THR A 57 4.70 -15.89 -1.57
C THR A 57 4.44 -16.44 -0.18
N SER A 58 3.32 -16.09 0.42
CA SER A 58 2.91 -16.63 1.73
C SER A 58 2.29 -18.01 1.60
N SER A 59 2.61 -18.90 2.53
CA SER A 59 1.88 -20.14 2.76
C SER A 59 0.74 -20.00 3.80
N GLU A 60 0.71 -18.89 4.52
CA GLU A 60 -0.25 -18.59 5.58
C GLU A 60 -1.27 -17.57 5.05
N LEU A 61 -2.52 -17.71 5.47
CA LEU A 61 -3.48 -16.62 5.35
C LEU A 61 -3.10 -15.53 6.34
N ARG A 62 -2.99 -14.29 5.87
CA ARG A 62 -2.57 -13.14 6.68
C ARG A 62 -3.65 -12.08 6.69
N LEU A 63 -4.02 -11.64 7.88
CA LEU A 63 -4.82 -10.44 8.09
C LEU A 63 -3.93 -9.37 8.73
N GLU A 64 -3.76 -8.26 8.06
CA GLU A 64 -2.95 -7.13 8.50
C GLU A 64 -3.86 -5.93 8.79
N LEU A 65 -3.73 -5.36 9.98
CA LEU A 65 -4.44 -4.14 10.40
C LEU A 65 -3.43 -3.16 10.95
N TYR A 66 -3.41 -1.94 10.38
CA TYR A 66 -2.48 -0.89 10.75
C TYR A 66 -3.22 0.44 10.95
N GLY A 67 -2.79 1.20 11.94
CA GLY A 67 -3.04 2.63 12.04
C GLY A 67 -1.87 3.39 11.45
N ASP A 68 -2.13 4.27 10.51
CA ASP A 68 -1.14 5.13 9.87
C ASP A 68 -1.36 6.58 10.28
N CYS A 69 -0.26 7.30 10.49
CA CYS A 69 -0.24 8.74 10.65
C CYS A 69 0.72 9.34 9.64
N PHE A 70 0.21 10.18 8.75
CA PHE A 70 1.01 10.90 7.77
C PHE A 70 1.13 12.36 8.17
N LEU A 71 2.33 12.89 8.05
CA LEU A 71 2.71 14.24 8.37
C LEU A 71 3.29 14.88 7.12
N GLY A 72 2.60 15.88 6.57
CA GLY A 72 3.04 16.59 5.37
C GLY A 72 4.29 17.42 5.61
N THR A 73 5.10 17.58 4.58
CA THR A 73 6.38 18.31 4.64
C THR A 73 6.42 19.55 3.75
N ASP A 74 5.35 19.86 3.00
CA ASP A 74 5.31 20.94 2.02
C ASP A 74 5.64 22.33 2.60
N THR A 75 5.12 22.62 3.81
CA THR A 75 5.32 23.93 4.47
C THR A 75 6.45 23.91 5.50
N GLY A 76 7.01 22.73 5.79
CA GLY A 76 7.92 22.53 6.92
C GLY A 76 7.24 22.56 8.30
N ARG A 77 5.91 22.71 8.35
CA ARG A 77 5.09 22.67 9.57
C ARG A 77 4.19 21.44 9.57
N VAL A 78 4.47 20.51 10.45
CA VAL A 78 3.74 19.23 10.57
C VAL A 78 2.23 19.41 10.74
N ALA A 79 1.80 20.46 11.43
CA ALA A 79 0.39 20.73 11.70
C ALA A 79 -0.42 21.18 10.48
N ASP A 80 0.24 21.50 9.36
CA ASP A 80 -0.44 22.02 8.18
C ASP A 80 -1.03 20.93 7.28
N ASP A 81 -0.55 19.68 7.40
CA ASP A 81 -1.10 18.54 6.69
C ASP A 81 -0.91 17.26 7.50
N VAL A 82 -2.00 16.77 8.05
CA VAL A 82 -2.03 15.58 8.89
C VAL A 82 -3.11 14.64 8.36
N THR A 83 -2.75 13.37 8.17
CA THR A 83 -3.68 12.32 7.81
C THR A 83 -3.51 11.15 8.76
N GLY A 84 -4.63 10.64 9.29
CA GLY A 84 -4.66 9.40 10.05
C GLY A 84 -5.56 8.40 9.36
N ASP A 85 -5.10 7.17 9.16
CA ASP A 85 -5.93 6.14 8.56
C ASP A 85 -5.91 4.80 9.29
N LEU A 86 -6.91 3.99 8.97
CA LEU A 86 -6.97 2.57 9.29
C LEU A 86 -6.79 1.79 7.99
N PHE A 87 -5.67 1.11 7.86
CA PHE A 87 -5.33 0.29 6.71
C PHE A 87 -5.60 -1.20 7.01
N ALA A 88 -6.26 -1.88 6.07
CA ALA A 88 -6.52 -3.32 6.15
C ALA A 88 -5.98 -4.04 4.91
N LYS A 89 -5.37 -5.22 5.13
CA LYS A 89 -4.87 -6.08 4.06
C LYS A 89 -5.11 -7.55 4.39
N LEU A 90 -5.61 -8.30 3.41
CA LEU A 90 -5.84 -9.74 3.49
C LEU A 90 -5.07 -10.44 2.38
N THR A 91 -4.16 -11.34 2.75
CA THR A 91 -3.42 -12.20 1.82
C THR A 91 -3.89 -13.64 1.96
N ILE A 92 -4.36 -14.23 0.89
CA ILE A 92 -4.96 -15.58 0.83
C ILE A 92 -4.07 -16.46 -0.06
N PRO A 93 -3.37 -17.47 0.49
CA PRO A 93 -2.70 -18.47 -0.33
C PRO A 93 -3.75 -19.35 -1.00
N LEU A 94 -3.68 -19.42 -2.33
CA LEU A 94 -4.58 -20.22 -3.15
C LEU A 94 -3.93 -21.56 -3.51
N PHE A 95 -4.72 -22.65 -3.39
CA PHE A 95 -4.37 -24.01 -3.79
C PHE A 95 -3.06 -24.54 -3.18
N THR A 96 -1.99 -23.78 -3.34
CA THR A 96 -0.65 -24.03 -2.82
C THR A 96 -0.01 -22.71 -2.41
N SER A 97 1.15 -22.76 -1.76
CA SER A 97 1.93 -21.55 -1.46
C SER A 97 2.56 -20.85 -2.70
N LYS A 98 2.17 -21.26 -3.92
CA LYS A 98 2.71 -20.66 -5.15
C LYS A 98 1.94 -19.42 -5.62
N VAL A 99 0.68 -19.29 -5.22
CA VAL A 99 -0.18 -18.19 -5.64
C VAL A 99 -0.81 -17.56 -4.41
N ASN A 100 -0.74 -16.23 -4.31
CA ASN A 100 -1.51 -15.46 -3.35
C ASN A 100 -2.51 -14.56 -4.06
N LEU A 101 -3.69 -14.47 -3.50
CA LEU A 101 -4.63 -13.39 -3.79
C LEU A 101 -4.53 -12.41 -2.62
N THR A 102 -4.28 -11.14 -2.90
CA THR A 102 -4.21 -10.12 -1.86
C THR A 102 -5.20 -9.01 -2.13
N VAL A 103 -5.88 -8.55 -1.09
CA VAL A 103 -6.83 -7.42 -1.15
C VAL A 103 -6.47 -6.44 -0.06
N TRP A 104 -6.40 -5.14 -0.36
CA TRP A 104 -6.10 -4.11 0.63
C TRP A 104 -6.73 -2.77 0.30
N MET A 105 -6.91 -1.94 1.33
CA MET A 105 -7.36 -0.56 1.21
C MET A 105 -7.09 0.23 2.50
N PRO A 106 -6.96 1.56 2.45
CA PRO A 106 -7.27 2.43 3.57
C PRO A 106 -8.78 2.40 3.80
N VAL A 107 -9.24 1.74 4.87
CA VAL A 107 -10.67 1.53 5.16
C VAL A 107 -11.31 2.83 5.63
N PHE A 108 -10.55 3.63 6.35
CA PHE A 108 -10.99 4.88 6.94
C PHE A 108 -9.80 5.85 6.96
N GLU A 109 -10.01 7.07 6.51
CA GLU A 109 -9.04 8.15 6.54
C GLU A 109 -9.68 9.38 7.20
N TYR A 110 -8.99 10.01 8.15
CA TYR A 110 -9.25 11.36 8.60
C TYR A 110 -8.11 12.26 8.13
N PHE A 111 -8.42 13.43 7.61
CA PHE A 111 -7.39 14.37 7.16
C PHE A 111 -7.68 15.79 7.61
N TYR A 112 -6.61 16.55 7.75
CA TYR A 112 -6.58 18.00 7.85
C TYR A 112 -5.48 18.52 6.91
N THR A 113 -5.81 19.48 6.05
CA THR A 113 -4.87 20.12 5.12
C THR A 113 -5.11 21.63 5.18
N SER A 114 -4.09 22.43 5.49
CA SER A 114 -4.22 23.88 5.59
C SER A 114 -4.47 24.52 4.22
N SER A 115 -5.02 25.74 4.24
CA SER A 115 -5.22 26.52 3.00
C SER A 115 -3.89 26.84 2.29
N GLU A 116 -2.80 26.95 3.04
CA GLU A 116 -1.46 27.17 2.49
C GLU A 116 -0.97 25.94 1.70
N VAL A 117 -1.12 24.74 2.25
CA VAL A 117 -0.80 23.48 1.55
C VAL A 117 -1.66 23.31 0.31
N ASN A 118 -2.97 23.58 0.40
CA ASN A 118 -3.86 23.52 -0.76
C ASN A 118 -3.43 24.49 -1.88
N ALA A 119 -2.99 25.70 -1.52
CA ALA A 119 -2.47 26.67 -2.48
C ALA A 119 -1.17 26.18 -3.15
N LEU A 120 -0.23 25.61 -2.39
CA LEU A 120 0.99 25.02 -2.91
C LEU A 120 0.72 23.86 -3.88
N ARG A 121 -0.25 23.02 -3.55
CA ARG A 121 -0.68 21.88 -4.38
C ARG A 121 -1.58 22.29 -5.55
N ARG A 122 -1.93 23.59 -5.64
CA ARG A 122 -2.84 24.13 -6.67
C ARG A 122 -4.19 23.43 -6.70
N LEU A 123 -4.65 23.01 -5.54
CA LEU A 123 -6.00 22.46 -5.38
C LEU A 123 -7.02 23.59 -5.46
N PRO A 124 -8.25 23.33 -5.94
CA PRO A 124 -9.29 24.33 -6.02
C PRO A 124 -9.56 24.93 -4.64
N THR A 125 -9.49 26.25 -4.53
CA THR A 125 -9.82 26.97 -3.29
C THR A 125 -11.24 27.55 -3.31
N THR A 126 -12.03 27.26 -4.37
CA THR A 126 -13.35 27.83 -4.58
C THR A 126 -14.38 27.16 -3.66
N ASN A 127 -14.98 27.98 -2.80
CA ASN A 127 -16.22 27.75 -2.05
C ASN A 127 -16.43 26.32 -1.54
N GLY A 128 -15.88 26.04 -0.36
CA GLY A 128 -16.25 24.85 0.41
C GLY A 128 -15.36 23.63 0.21
N VAL A 129 -14.11 23.79 -0.23
CA VAL A 129 -13.13 22.71 -0.05
C VAL A 129 -12.93 22.52 1.44
N ASP A 130 -13.46 21.44 1.99
CA ASP A 130 -13.23 21.10 3.38
C ASP A 130 -11.73 20.90 3.57
N LEU A 131 -11.13 21.72 4.43
CA LEU A 131 -9.74 21.57 4.83
C LEU A 131 -9.54 20.34 5.71
N GLN A 132 -10.62 19.74 6.17
CA GLN A 132 -10.62 18.55 7.01
C GLN A 132 -11.82 17.67 6.67
N GLY A 133 -11.74 16.40 6.96
CA GLY A 133 -12.85 15.49 6.75
C GLY A 133 -12.46 14.02 6.90
N PHE A 134 -13.41 13.20 6.48
CA PHE A 134 -13.26 11.75 6.46
C PHE A 134 -13.33 11.25 5.03
N ASP A 135 -12.60 10.17 4.76
CA ASP A 135 -12.56 9.51 3.47
C ASP A 135 -12.37 8.00 3.64
N SER A 136 -12.43 7.28 2.53
CA SER A 136 -11.93 5.92 2.38
C SER A 136 -11.06 5.85 1.13
N GLY A 137 -9.99 5.06 1.19
CA GLY A 137 -9.12 4.87 0.03
C GLY A 137 -9.70 3.91 -1.00
N ASP A 138 -9.01 3.80 -2.13
CA ASP A 138 -9.35 2.83 -3.16
C ASP A 138 -9.04 1.40 -2.72
N LEU A 139 -9.85 0.46 -3.21
CA LEU A 139 -9.62 -0.96 -3.04
C LEU A 139 -8.63 -1.46 -4.10
N TYR A 140 -7.64 -2.19 -3.64
CA TYR A 140 -6.65 -2.88 -4.48
C TYR A 140 -6.82 -4.38 -4.40
N VAL A 141 -6.61 -5.05 -5.53
CA VAL A 141 -6.61 -6.51 -5.62
C VAL A 141 -5.36 -6.96 -6.37
N SER A 142 -4.61 -7.91 -5.84
CA SER A 142 -3.46 -8.49 -6.54
C SER A 142 -3.51 -10.00 -6.64
N ALA A 143 -2.85 -10.50 -7.68
CA ALA A 143 -2.44 -11.89 -7.82
C ALA A 143 -0.91 -11.95 -7.85
N ASP A 144 -0.33 -12.67 -6.91
CA ASP A 144 1.11 -12.85 -6.78
C ASP A 144 1.46 -14.30 -7.08
N VAL A 145 2.35 -14.55 -8.05
CA VAL A 145 2.73 -15.88 -8.50
C VAL A 145 4.22 -16.12 -8.31
N ARG A 146 4.57 -17.13 -7.50
CA ARG A 146 5.95 -17.56 -7.33
C ARG A 146 6.45 -18.29 -8.57
N ILE A 147 7.43 -17.72 -9.26
CA ILE A 147 8.05 -18.27 -10.47
C ILE A 147 9.22 -19.17 -10.10
N LEU A 148 10.11 -18.68 -9.21
CA LEU A 148 11.28 -19.42 -8.73
C LEU A 148 11.24 -19.52 -7.21
N ASN A 149 11.86 -20.58 -6.68
CA ASN A 149 12.06 -20.80 -5.25
C ASN A 149 13.55 -21.05 -5.01
N GLN A 150 14.14 -20.33 -4.06
CA GLN A 150 15.55 -20.41 -3.72
C GLN A 150 16.00 -21.83 -3.32
N GLU A 151 15.14 -22.68 -2.79
CA GLU A 151 15.46 -24.07 -2.44
C GLU A 151 15.84 -24.92 -3.67
N LYS A 152 15.26 -24.60 -4.84
CA LYS A 152 15.48 -25.32 -6.10
C LYS A 152 16.29 -24.52 -7.12
N HIS A 153 16.31 -23.22 -6.94
CA HIS A 153 16.98 -22.25 -7.81
C HIS A 153 17.88 -21.36 -6.96
N TYR A 154 18.71 -20.57 -7.56
CA TYR A 154 19.63 -19.71 -6.81
C TYR A 154 18.93 -18.54 -6.09
N ILE A 155 17.74 -18.15 -6.55
CA ILE A 155 16.95 -17.03 -6.03
C ILE A 155 15.48 -17.40 -5.93
N ASP A 156 14.72 -16.65 -5.15
CA ASP A 156 13.27 -16.56 -5.24
C ASP A 156 12.86 -15.53 -6.29
N MET A 157 11.78 -15.78 -7.01
CA MET A 157 11.17 -14.84 -7.93
C MET A 157 9.65 -14.91 -7.83
N THR A 158 9.02 -13.76 -7.66
CA THR A 158 7.56 -13.61 -7.67
C THR A 158 7.19 -12.56 -8.70
N ALA A 159 6.23 -12.88 -9.56
CA ALA A 159 5.56 -11.90 -10.41
C ALA A 159 4.22 -11.51 -9.80
N ARG A 160 3.84 -10.24 -9.91
CA ARG A 160 2.60 -9.70 -9.34
C ARG A 160 1.86 -8.88 -10.39
N ALA A 161 0.53 -9.01 -10.40
CA ALA A 161 -0.37 -8.13 -11.11
C ALA A 161 -1.36 -7.51 -10.12
N VAL A 162 -1.58 -6.20 -10.20
CA VAL A 162 -2.44 -5.45 -9.29
C VAL A 162 -3.42 -4.60 -10.08
N LEU A 163 -4.66 -4.57 -9.58
CA LEU A 163 -5.70 -3.65 -10.01
C LEU A 163 -6.06 -2.73 -8.84
N LYS A 164 -6.11 -1.43 -9.11
CA LYS A 164 -6.71 -0.40 -8.25
C LYS A 164 -8.11 -0.12 -8.80
N THR A 165 -9.10 -0.15 -7.95
CA THR A 165 -10.47 0.21 -8.33
C THR A 165 -10.69 1.71 -8.16
N ALA A 166 -11.72 2.25 -8.82
CA ALA A 166 -12.21 3.60 -8.60
C ALA A 166 -13.31 3.55 -7.51
N SER A 167 -12.93 3.33 -6.27
CA SER A 167 -13.89 3.17 -5.16
C SER A 167 -13.86 4.31 -4.14
N ALA A 168 -12.84 5.14 -4.16
CA ALA A 168 -12.77 6.37 -3.38
C ALA A 168 -13.61 7.47 -4.05
N ASN A 169 -14.05 8.47 -3.28
CA ASN A 169 -14.95 9.51 -3.78
C ASN A 169 -14.53 10.94 -3.45
N GLN A 170 -13.34 11.16 -2.91
CA GLN A 170 -12.87 12.46 -2.43
C GLN A 170 -11.84 13.14 -3.35
N TYR A 171 -11.97 12.92 -4.62
CA TYR A 171 -11.10 13.49 -5.65
C TYR A 171 -10.96 15.01 -5.56
N ALA A 172 -12.10 15.74 -5.45
CA ALA A 172 -12.10 17.19 -5.39
C ALA A 172 -11.33 17.77 -4.19
N LYS A 173 -11.14 16.98 -3.13
CA LYS A 173 -10.34 17.37 -1.94
C LYS A 173 -8.85 17.05 -2.10
N GLY A 174 -8.44 16.50 -3.23
CA GLY A 174 -7.05 16.08 -3.46
C GLY A 174 -6.61 14.94 -2.56
N ARG A 175 -7.53 14.11 -2.06
CA ARG A 175 -7.24 13.01 -1.13
C ARG A 175 -7.03 11.70 -1.84
N CYS A 176 -8.08 11.03 -2.23
CA CYS A 176 -8.00 9.82 -3.02
C CYS A 176 -8.42 10.11 -4.46
N TYR A 177 -7.79 9.46 -5.40
CA TYR A 177 -8.10 9.65 -6.80
C TYR A 177 -9.05 8.56 -7.27
N ASP A 178 -10.31 8.93 -7.51
CA ASP A 178 -11.38 8.06 -8.02
C ASP A 178 -11.12 7.68 -9.48
N ALA A 179 -10.08 6.93 -9.72
CA ALA A 179 -9.77 6.39 -11.03
C ALA A 179 -9.10 5.03 -10.92
N PRO A 180 -9.37 4.14 -11.86
CA PRO A 180 -8.73 2.84 -11.87
C PRO A 180 -7.23 2.99 -12.17
N GLY A 181 -6.48 1.98 -11.77
CA GLY A 181 -5.07 1.88 -12.06
C GLY A 181 -4.65 0.43 -12.04
N TYR A 182 -3.48 0.16 -12.55
CA TYR A 182 -2.89 -1.18 -12.49
C TYR A 182 -1.38 -1.09 -12.45
N PHE A 183 -0.77 -2.13 -11.95
CA PHE A 183 0.66 -2.31 -12.08
C PHE A 183 1.05 -3.79 -12.14
N PHE A 184 2.19 -4.02 -12.75
CA PHE A 184 2.83 -5.32 -12.86
C PHE A 184 4.27 -5.19 -12.42
N ASP A 185 4.73 -6.09 -11.56
CA ASP A 185 6.13 -6.12 -11.15
C ASP A 185 6.63 -7.54 -10.95
N ALA A 186 7.95 -7.67 -11.01
CA ALA A 186 8.67 -8.86 -10.61
C ALA A 186 9.67 -8.50 -9.52
N ALA A 187 9.66 -9.31 -8.47
CA ALA A 187 10.61 -9.19 -7.37
C ALA A 187 11.54 -10.42 -7.36
N PHE A 188 12.82 -10.15 -7.18
CA PHE A 188 13.89 -11.14 -7.09
C PHE A 188 14.52 -11.02 -5.71
N GLY A 189 14.58 -12.12 -4.97
CA GLY A 189 15.09 -12.09 -3.61
C GLY A 189 15.99 -13.27 -3.31
N ARG A 190 16.92 -13.07 -2.36
CA ARG A 190 17.77 -14.12 -1.83
C ARG A 190 17.95 -13.97 -0.33
N GLY A 191 17.75 -15.08 0.38
CA GLY A 191 18.03 -15.19 1.81
C GLY A 191 19.40 -15.84 2.05
N PHE A 192 20.07 -15.36 3.08
CA PHE A 192 21.37 -15.85 3.55
C PHE A 192 21.24 -16.20 5.03
N GLN A 193 21.52 -17.47 5.37
CA GLN A 193 21.64 -17.90 6.76
C GLN A 193 23.02 -17.51 7.27
N LEU A 194 23.10 -16.55 8.21
CA LEU A 194 24.38 -16.08 8.78
C LEU A 194 24.75 -16.80 10.07
N GLY A 195 23.82 -17.56 10.65
CA GLY A 195 23.99 -18.32 11.89
C GLY A 195 22.70 -19.06 12.24
N ALA A 196 22.63 -19.73 13.38
CA ALA A 196 21.46 -20.55 13.77
C ALA A 196 20.15 -19.76 13.75
N ASP A 197 20.18 -18.52 14.24
CA ASP A 197 18.99 -17.65 14.37
C ASP A 197 19.06 -16.37 13.53
N HIS A 198 20.10 -16.21 12.71
CA HIS A 198 20.41 -14.97 11.98
C HIS A 198 20.17 -15.15 10.48
N ASN A 199 19.23 -14.40 9.94
CA ASN A 199 18.92 -14.39 8.52
C ASN A 199 19.07 -12.99 7.94
N LEU A 200 19.71 -12.88 6.79
CA LEU A 200 19.76 -11.68 5.97
C LEU A 200 19.02 -11.96 4.68
N ARG A 201 18.18 -11.02 4.23
CA ARG A 201 17.51 -11.11 2.94
C ARG A 201 17.72 -9.84 2.14
N LEU A 202 18.10 -10.03 0.89
CA LEU A 202 18.19 -8.97 -0.11
C LEU A 202 17.14 -9.23 -1.18
N ALA A 203 16.50 -8.16 -1.66
CA ALA A 203 15.60 -8.25 -2.81
C ALA A 203 15.66 -6.98 -3.65
N VAL A 204 15.37 -7.13 -4.94
CA VAL A 204 15.17 -6.03 -5.89
C VAL A 204 13.88 -6.28 -6.67
N SER A 205 13.22 -5.22 -7.08
CA SER A 205 12.04 -5.32 -7.92
C SER A 205 12.06 -4.29 -9.04
N GLY A 206 11.36 -4.62 -10.10
CA GLY A 206 11.11 -3.71 -11.21
C GLY A 206 9.79 -4.02 -11.86
N GLY A 207 9.16 -3.00 -12.44
CA GLY A 207 7.85 -3.16 -13.03
C GLY A 207 7.37 -1.93 -13.75
N PHE A 208 6.09 -1.95 -14.06
CA PHE A 208 5.38 -0.90 -14.75
C PHE A 208 4.08 -0.63 -14.03
N LEU A 209 3.73 0.62 -13.85
CA LEU A 209 2.43 1.04 -13.33
C LEU A 209 1.76 2.02 -14.28
N CYS A 210 0.46 2.03 -14.23
CA CYS A 210 -0.39 2.98 -14.91
C CYS A 210 -1.44 3.49 -13.93
N TRP A 211 -1.40 4.78 -13.63
CA TRP A 211 -2.50 5.47 -12.99
C TRP A 211 -3.35 6.15 -14.06
N GLN A 212 -4.61 5.83 -14.13
CA GLN A 212 -5.51 6.62 -14.96
C GLN A 212 -5.71 7.98 -14.30
N THR A 213 -5.45 9.03 -15.03
CA THR A 213 -5.60 10.41 -14.61
C THR A 213 -6.73 11.07 -15.39
N ASP A 214 -7.06 12.34 -15.09
CA ASP A 214 -8.18 13.05 -15.68
C ASP A 214 -8.13 13.17 -17.22
N ASN A 215 -9.30 13.38 -17.84
CA ASN A 215 -9.47 13.54 -19.31
C ASN A 215 -8.93 12.37 -20.16
N GLY A 216 -9.03 11.15 -19.65
CA GLY A 216 -8.57 9.96 -20.39
C GLY A 216 -7.06 9.87 -20.52
N ARG A 217 -6.30 10.62 -19.73
CA ARG A 217 -4.84 10.52 -19.66
C ARG A 217 -4.46 9.34 -18.79
N GLN A 218 -3.29 8.80 -19.06
CA GLN A 218 -2.64 7.78 -18.25
C GLN A 218 -1.27 8.30 -17.84
N ASN A 219 -0.94 8.17 -16.57
CA ASN A 219 0.42 8.38 -16.08
C ASN A 219 1.11 7.02 -15.99
N ASP A 220 1.73 6.63 -17.09
CA ASP A 220 2.54 5.42 -17.18
C ASP A 220 3.88 5.65 -16.49
N ALA A 221 4.36 4.66 -15.75
CA ALA A 221 5.60 4.82 -15.00
C ALA A 221 6.37 3.50 -14.89
N VAL A 222 7.67 3.59 -14.94
CA VAL A 222 8.56 2.49 -14.57
C VAL A 222 8.73 2.49 -13.06
N MET A 223 8.43 1.35 -12.41
CA MET A 223 8.62 1.16 -10.96
C MET A 223 9.93 0.42 -10.67
N TYR A 224 10.49 0.71 -9.50
CA TYR A 224 11.71 0.08 -9.02
C TYR A 224 11.72 -0.02 -7.50
N GLY A 225 12.48 -0.99 -6.98
CA GLY A 225 12.68 -1.13 -5.54
C GLY A 225 13.89 -1.98 -5.18
N ALA A 226 14.42 -1.72 -3.99
CA ALA A 226 15.48 -2.51 -3.37
C ALA A 226 15.17 -2.68 -1.88
N MET A 227 15.36 -3.87 -1.34
CA MET A 227 15.05 -4.20 0.05
C MET A 227 16.20 -4.94 0.72
N LEU A 228 16.41 -4.59 1.97
CA LEU A 228 17.27 -5.30 2.92
C LEU A 228 16.41 -5.67 4.13
N ALA A 229 16.43 -6.96 4.53
CA ALA A 229 15.79 -7.40 5.76
C ALA A 229 16.77 -8.26 6.57
N TYR A 230 16.78 -8.04 7.87
CA TYR A 230 17.54 -8.83 8.82
C TYR A 230 16.61 -9.37 9.89
N SER A 231 16.71 -10.67 10.14
CA SER A 231 15.91 -11.34 11.17
C SER A 231 16.81 -12.03 12.18
N TYR A 232 16.47 -11.86 13.45
CA TYR A 232 17.06 -12.57 14.58
C TYR A 232 15.94 -13.16 15.44
N LYS A 233 15.84 -14.49 15.47
CA LYS A 233 14.71 -15.18 16.13
C LYS A 233 13.36 -14.63 15.66
N ASN A 234 12.60 -14.08 16.58
CA ASN A 234 11.27 -13.53 16.33
C ASN A 234 11.30 -12.04 15.91
N PHE A 235 12.47 -11.42 15.90
CA PHE A 235 12.64 -10.01 15.58
C PHE A 235 13.08 -9.84 14.13
N THR A 236 12.47 -8.90 13.42
CA THR A 236 12.86 -8.56 12.04
C THR A 236 12.91 -7.04 11.88
N ILE A 237 13.97 -6.57 11.26
CA ILE A 237 14.08 -5.19 10.74
C ILE A 237 14.16 -5.30 9.23
N ASP A 238 13.34 -4.54 8.53
CA ASP A 238 13.42 -4.41 7.08
C ASP A 238 13.44 -2.95 6.65
N THR A 239 14.14 -2.69 5.57
CA THR A 239 14.20 -1.38 4.92
C THR A 239 14.04 -1.57 3.42
N CYS A 240 13.15 -0.78 2.83
CA CYS A 240 12.83 -0.79 1.41
C CYS A 240 12.95 0.62 0.84
N PHE A 241 13.80 0.80 -0.15
CA PHE A 241 13.85 1.98 -0.99
C PHE A 241 13.10 1.69 -2.28
N GLY A 242 12.19 2.56 -2.69
CA GLY A 242 11.40 2.35 -3.89
C GLY A 242 10.77 3.62 -4.42
N GLY A 243 10.24 3.49 -5.62
CA GLY A 243 9.59 4.59 -6.30
C GLY A 243 9.16 4.23 -7.72
N TYR A 244 8.73 5.24 -8.44
CA TYR A 244 8.45 5.13 -9.87
C TYR A 244 8.76 6.43 -10.61
N VAL A 245 8.86 6.36 -11.93
CA VAL A 245 9.19 7.49 -12.81
C VAL A 245 8.08 7.64 -13.83
N GLY A 246 7.19 8.59 -13.59
CA GLY A 246 6.13 8.96 -14.53
C GLY A 246 6.60 9.82 -15.69
N TRP A 247 5.72 10.03 -16.66
CA TRP A 247 6.01 10.71 -17.92
C TRP A 247 5.79 12.22 -17.87
N GLU A 248 4.97 12.69 -16.96
CA GLU A 248 4.55 14.11 -16.96
C GLU A 248 5.67 15.06 -16.50
N ASN A 249 6.70 14.57 -15.82
CA ASN A 249 7.80 15.34 -15.25
C ASN A 249 7.35 16.45 -14.28
N ASP A 250 6.21 16.25 -13.62
CA ASP A 250 5.59 17.26 -12.78
C ASP A 250 4.98 16.64 -11.52
N GLY A 251 5.83 16.33 -10.54
CA GLY A 251 5.41 15.76 -9.27
C GLY A 251 5.02 14.26 -9.33
N ASP A 252 5.41 13.57 -10.40
CA ASP A 252 5.04 12.18 -10.71
C ASP A 252 6.18 11.17 -10.63
N ARG A 253 7.25 11.51 -9.87
CA ARG A 253 8.44 10.67 -9.68
C ARG A 253 8.73 10.44 -8.19
N PRO A 254 7.80 9.86 -7.44
CA PRO A 254 7.98 9.68 -6.01
C PRO A 254 9.11 8.71 -5.69
N MET A 255 9.87 9.06 -4.67
CA MET A 255 10.94 8.24 -4.10
C MET A 255 10.76 8.16 -2.59
N THR A 256 10.72 6.97 -2.04
CA THR A 256 10.50 6.75 -0.60
C THR A 256 11.47 5.74 0.00
N LEU A 257 11.74 5.90 1.28
CA LEU A 257 12.40 4.89 2.11
C LEU A 257 11.42 4.48 3.21
N LYS A 258 11.11 3.20 3.27
CA LYS A 258 10.24 2.59 4.28
C LYS A 258 11.07 1.64 5.13
N SER A 259 11.04 1.80 6.44
CA SER A 259 11.71 0.92 7.41
C SER A 259 10.70 0.40 8.41
N ASN A 260 10.76 -0.89 8.73
CA ASN A 260 9.88 -1.53 9.69
C ASN A 260 10.68 -2.34 10.71
N ILE A 261 10.13 -2.40 11.91
CA ILE A 261 10.52 -3.31 12.97
C ILE A 261 9.32 -4.19 13.27
N SER A 262 9.51 -5.50 13.29
CA SER A 262 8.46 -6.48 13.58
C SER A 262 8.91 -7.47 14.65
N TYR A 263 7.98 -7.86 15.51
CA TYR A 263 8.20 -8.89 16.52
C TYR A 263 7.08 -9.92 16.48
N ARG A 264 7.43 -11.20 16.27
CA ARG A 264 6.48 -12.31 16.14
C ARG A 264 6.25 -13.01 17.47
N ILE A 265 4.99 -13.20 17.84
CA ILE A 265 4.53 -13.93 19.03
C ILE A 265 3.54 -15.01 18.58
N GLY A 266 4.01 -16.23 18.34
CA GLY A 266 3.17 -17.27 17.76
C GLY A 266 2.63 -16.88 16.38
N ASP A 267 1.30 -16.80 16.26
CA ASP A 267 0.61 -16.43 15.01
C ASP A 267 0.41 -14.91 14.86
N LEU A 268 0.78 -14.13 15.85
CA LEU A 268 0.69 -12.66 15.84
C LEU A 268 2.06 -12.05 15.57
N SER A 269 2.12 -11.05 14.68
CA SER A 269 3.29 -10.20 14.49
C SER A 269 2.92 -8.76 14.71
N LEU A 270 3.56 -8.10 15.66
CA LEU A 270 3.44 -6.66 15.88
C LEU A 270 4.41 -5.92 14.96
N ARG A 271 4.01 -4.74 14.45
CA ARG A 271 4.84 -3.94 13.54
C ARG A 271 4.81 -2.46 13.93
N LEU A 272 5.99 -1.87 13.90
CA LEU A 272 6.21 -0.41 13.88
C LEU A 272 6.93 -0.07 12.59
N GLY A 273 6.41 0.88 11.82
CA GLY A 273 6.97 1.31 10.55
C GLY A 273 7.15 2.82 10.48
N HIS A 274 8.13 3.23 9.68
CA HIS A 274 8.32 4.63 9.29
C HIS A 274 8.62 4.67 7.79
N GLN A 275 7.97 5.59 7.08
CA GLN A 275 8.27 5.88 5.68
C GLN A 275 8.52 7.38 5.54
N VAL A 276 9.51 7.73 4.71
CA VAL A 276 9.83 9.10 4.35
C VAL A 276 9.90 9.23 2.84
N GLY A 277 9.30 10.30 2.32
CA GLY A 277 9.44 10.69 0.93
C GLY A 277 10.62 11.63 0.74
N PHE A 278 11.43 11.33 -0.27
CA PHE A 278 12.56 12.18 -0.68
C PHE A 278 12.21 13.07 -1.86
N LYS A 279 11.25 12.64 -2.65
CA LYS A 279 10.84 13.33 -3.87
C LYS A 279 9.39 12.98 -4.18
N ASP A 280 8.62 13.98 -4.61
CA ASP A 280 7.26 13.89 -5.16
C ASP A 280 6.26 13.05 -4.32
N TRP A 281 6.55 12.85 -3.06
CA TRP A 281 5.68 12.31 -2.03
C TRP A 281 6.03 12.97 -0.69
N PRO A 282 5.43 14.13 -0.40
CA PRO A 282 5.90 15.05 0.64
C PRO A 282 5.38 14.66 2.03
N TYR A 283 5.68 13.44 2.50
CA TYR A 283 5.18 12.91 3.76
C TYR A 283 6.24 12.17 4.56
N HIS A 284 6.08 12.22 5.88
CA HIS A 284 6.50 11.17 6.81
C HIS A 284 5.28 10.35 7.18
N GLN A 285 5.38 9.02 7.13
CA GLN A 285 4.37 8.09 7.65
C GLN A 285 4.92 7.36 8.86
N ILE A 286 4.12 7.27 9.91
CA ILE A 286 4.32 6.38 11.05
C ILE A 286 3.21 5.33 11.00
N ARG A 287 3.57 4.07 11.02
CA ARG A 287 2.64 2.92 10.98
C ARG A 287 2.78 2.06 12.21
N ILE A 288 1.66 1.75 12.87
CA ILE A 288 1.63 0.82 14.00
C ILE A 288 0.50 -0.18 13.76
N GLY A 289 0.75 -1.44 14.00
CA GLY A 289 -0.29 -2.44 13.91
C GLY A 289 0.19 -3.86 14.03
N ALA A 290 -0.63 -4.78 13.54
CA ALA A 290 -0.42 -6.20 13.70
C ALA A 290 -0.81 -6.98 12.45
N THR A 291 -0.13 -8.10 12.27
CA THR A 291 -0.46 -9.15 11.30
C THR A 291 -0.82 -10.41 12.07
N TYR A 292 -2.00 -10.97 11.83
CA TYR A 292 -2.38 -12.29 12.31
C TYR A 292 -2.27 -13.31 11.17
N MET A 293 -1.59 -14.43 11.44
CA MET A 293 -1.27 -15.48 10.49
C MET A 293 -2.04 -16.75 10.82
N PHE A 294 -2.71 -17.33 9.81
CA PHE A 294 -3.46 -18.58 9.97
C PHE A 294 -2.82 -19.65 9.08
N ASP A 295 -2.39 -20.75 9.68
CA ASP A 295 -1.95 -21.93 8.93
C ASP A 295 -3.15 -22.69 8.37
N ILE A 296 -3.49 -22.41 7.11
CA ILE A 296 -4.64 -23.04 6.44
C ILE A 296 -4.22 -24.18 5.51
N LEU A 297 -2.98 -24.24 5.07
CA LEU A 297 -2.50 -25.24 4.10
C LEU A 297 -2.07 -26.53 4.78
N ASN A 298 -1.36 -26.49 5.91
CA ASN A 298 -0.93 -27.70 6.64
C ASN A 298 -2.11 -28.44 7.25
N ASN A 299 -3.20 -27.75 7.58
CA ASN A 299 -4.42 -28.39 8.09
C ASN A 299 -5.24 -29.15 7.03
N ARG A 300 -4.92 -29.07 5.75
CA ARG A 300 -5.57 -29.86 4.69
C ARG A 300 -4.95 -31.24 4.52
N ASN A 301 -3.70 -31.42 4.92
CA ASN A 301 -2.98 -32.70 4.80
C ASN A 301 -3.24 -33.66 5.97
N ASN A 302 -3.96 -33.23 6.99
CA ASN A 302 -4.32 -34.02 8.17
C ASN A 302 -5.81 -34.47 8.20
N LYS A 303 -6.47 -34.55 7.04
CA LYS A 303 -7.82 -35.07 6.89
C LYS A 303 -7.87 -36.17 5.84
#